data_fa89c430410d09a5dc2c673ee76f38e2
#
_entry.id   fa89c430410d09a5dc2c673ee76f38e2
#
_cell.length_a   1.000
_cell.length_b   1.000
_cell.length_c   1.000
_cell.angle_alpha   90.00
_cell.angle_beta   90.00
_cell.angle_gamma   90.00
#
_symmetry.space_group_name_H-M   'P 1'
#
loop_
_entity.id
_entity.type
_entity.pdbx_description
1 polymer ?
#
loop_
_entity_poly.entity_id
_entity_poly.type
_entity_poly.pdbx_seq_one_letter_code
_entity_poly.pdbx_strand_id
1 'polypeptide(L)'
;MKISFPTDNRKTIAKRTGRCKEFVIYSLSNSKVVDVSYIKNTHTHHEHHDHKKGEGAHNHNEIAELLKEVDVLVVGRVGKFMKKTLVDFGIKYQLTKKMEIQEVVDEFLEGID
;
A
#
# COMPACT_ATOMS: atom_id res chain seq x y z
N MET A 1 -6.80 4.46 13.47
CA MET A 1 -5.94 3.50 12.76
C MET A 1 -6.07 3.66 11.26
N LYS A 2 -4.96 3.67 10.57
CA LYS A 2 -4.97 3.78 9.12
C LYS A 2 -4.40 2.52 8.50
N ILE A 3 -5.14 1.92 7.56
CA ILE A 3 -4.65 0.76 6.84
C ILE A 3 -4.66 1.09 5.36
N SER A 4 -3.69 0.56 4.65
CA SER A 4 -3.54 0.86 3.24
C SER A 4 -3.48 -0.42 2.42
N PHE A 5 -3.93 -0.32 1.18
CA PHE A 5 -3.90 -1.43 0.24
C PHE A 5 -3.43 -0.93 -1.11
N PRO A 6 -2.56 -1.68 -1.78
CA PRO A 6 -2.24 -1.36 -3.17
C PRO A 6 -3.39 -1.82 -4.06
N THR A 7 -3.78 -1.02 -5.02
CA THR A 7 -4.91 -1.38 -5.85
C THR A 7 -4.78 -0.80 -7.25
N ASP A 8 -5.37 -1.49 -8.22
CA ASP A 8 -5.42 -1.00 -9.58
C ASP A 8 -6.83 -0.60 -9.97
N ASN A 9 -7.82 -1.01 -9.20
CA ASN A 9 -9.22 -0.77 -9.56
C ASN A 9 -10.06 -0.32 -8.38
N ARG A 10 -9.42 -0.08 -7.24
CA ARG A 10 -10.08 0.39 -6.01
C ARG A 10 -11.01 -0.63 -5.38
N LYS A 11 -11.02 -1.86 -5.87
CA LYS A 11 -11.87 -2.91 -5.32
C LYS A 11 -11.07 -4.10 -4.83
N THR A 12 -10.02 -4.44 -5.54
CA THR A 12 -9.21 -5.60 -5.18
C THR A 12 -7.78 -5.18 -4.90
N ILE A 13 -7.09 -6.02 -4.15
CA ILE A 13 -5.69 -5.78 -3.81
C ILE A 13 -4.85 -6.09 -5.03
N ALA A 14 -3.98 -5.17 -5.40
CA ALA A 14 -3.13 -5.34 -6.57
C ALA A 14 -2.18 -6.52 -6.37
N LYS A 15 -1.92 -7.25 -7.42
CA LYS A 15 -1.01 -8.38 -7.33
C LYS A 15 0.41 -7.95 -7.05
N ARG A 16 0.82 -6.81 -7.54
CA ARG A 16 2.18 -6.34 -7.35
C ARG A 16 2.15 -5.01 -6.63
N THR A 17 2.59 -5.02 -5.40
CA THR A 17 2.55 -3.83 -4.58
C THR A 17 3.32 -2.67 -5.19
N GLY A 18 4.48 -2.92 -5.71
CA GLY A 18 5.29 -1.84 -6.26
C GLY A 18 4.80 -1.30 -7.58
N ARG A 19 3.88 -2.00 -8.24
CA ARG A 19 3.40 -1.57 -9.54
C ARG A 19 1.93 -1.24 -9.58
N CYS A 20 1.32 -1.10 -8.43
CA CYS A 20 -0.09 -0.75 -8.38
C CYS A 20 -0.28 0.69 -8.82
N LYS A 21 -1.49 1.01 -9.24
CA LYS A 21 -1.79 2.36 -9.68
C LYS A 21 -1.96 3.32 -8.52
N GLU A 22 -2.53 2.85 -7.43
CA GLU A 22 -2.82 3.69 -6.28
C GLU A 22 -2.71 2.90 -5.00
N PHE A 23 -2.62 3.62 -3.91
CA PHE A 23 -2.78 3.03 -2.59
C PHE A 23 -4.03 3.65 -2.01
N VAL A 24 -4.96 2.83 -1.57
CA VAL A 24 -6.14 3.33 -0.89
C VAL A 24 -5.87 3.27 0.61
N ILE A 25 -6.27 4.30 1.33
CA ILE A 25 -6.06 4.38 2.76
C ILE A 25 -7.40 4.51 3.43
N TYR A 26 -7.68 3.56 4.32
CA TYR A 26 -8.89 3.58 5.12
C TYR A 26 -8.52 4.05 6.52
N SER A 27 -9.21 5.07 7.00
CA SER A 27 -9.03 5.52 8.37
C SER A 27 -10.18 4.92 9.19
N LEU A 28 -9.83 4.18 10.22
CA LEU A 28 -10.80 3.49 11.04
C LEU A 28 -10.81 4.06 12.45
N SER A 29 -12.00 4.18 13.01
CA SER A 29 -12.16 4.64 14.37
C SER A 29 -13.45 4.10 14.93
N ASN A 30 -13.41 3.58 16.14
CA ASN A 30 -14.60 3.03 16.81
C ASN A 30 -15.31 1.98 15.96
N SER A 31 -14.52 1.11 15.33
CA SER A 31 -15.03 0.02 14.49
C SER A 31 -15.79 0.51 13.28
N LYS A 32 -15.46 1.69 12.80
CA LYS A 32 -16.11 2.25 11.62
C LYS A 32 -15.06 2.87 10.70
N VAL A 33 -15.38 2.90 9.42
CA VAL A 33 -14.55 3.61 8.46
C VAL A 33 -14.96 5.08 8.53
N VAL A 34 -14.04 5.93 8.91
CA VAL A 34 -14.34 7.36 9.04
C VAL A 34 -13.82 8.16 7.86
N ASP A 35 -12.92 7.58 7.08
CA ASP A 35 -12.41 8.29 5.91
C ASP A 35 -11.76 7.30 4.97
N VAL A 36 -11.80 7.59 3.67
CA VAL A 36 -11.13 6.79 2.66
C VAL A 36 -10.44 7.77 1.73
N SER A 37 -9.16 7.57 1.51
CA SER A 37 -8.43 8.43 0.58
C SER A 37 -7.60 7.57 -0.36
N TYR A 38 -7.16 8.18 -1.44
CA TYR A 38 -6.37 7.47 -2.46
C TYR A 38 -5.11 8.26 -2.73
N ILE A 39 -3.99 7.55 -2.77
CA ILE A 39 -2.72 8.17 -3.09
C ILE A 39 -2.19 7.53 -4.35
N LYS A 40 -1.94 8.34 -5.36
CA LYS A 40 -1.44 7.82 -6.62
C LYS A 40 -0.03 7.29 -6.43
N ASN A 41 0.26 6.15 -6.99
CA ASN A 41 1.59 5.58 -6.90
C ASN A 41 2.44 6.14 -8.02
N THR A 42 3.22 7.15 -7.73
CA THR A 42 4.04 7.78 -8.74
C THR A 42 5.19 6.91 -9.16
N HIS A 43 5.45 5.85 -8.43
CA HIS A 43 6.53 4.94 -8.77
C HIS A 43 6.26 4.18 -10.07
N THR A 44 5.00 4.10 -10.50
CA THR A 44 4.69 3.27 -11.64
C THR A 44 5.06 3.87 -12.96
N HIS A 45 5.52 5.03 -13.05
CA HIS A 45 5.63 5.62 -14.24
C HIS A 45 6.57 5.41 -14.99
N HIS A 46 6.78 5.16 -15.56
CA HIS A 46 7.59 4.89 -16.28
C HIS A 46 7.77 5.27 -17.39
N GLU A 47 7.73 5.39 -17.83
CA GLU A 47 7.75 5.57 -18.85
C GLU A 47 8.65 6.06 -19.29
N HIS A 48 9.33 6.21 -19.51
CA HIS A 48 10.06 6.63 -20.07
C HIS A 48 10.93 7.18 -19.80
N HIS A 49 11.46 7.42 -19.86
CA HIS A 49 12.25 8.00 -19.92
C HIS A 49 12.98 8.20 -19.21
N ASP A 50 13.34 8.25 -18.93
CA ASP A 50 13.96 8.69 -18.48
C ASP A 50 14.80 8.28 -18.07
N HIS A 51 15.45 8.05 -17.99
CA HIS A 51 16.36 7.80 -17.75
C HIS A 51 17.11 8.18 -16.81
N LYS A 52 17.20 8.34 -16.21
CA LYS A 52 17.79 8.86 -15.41
C LYS A 52 18.32 8.04 -14.64
N LYS A 53 18.98 7.59 -14.64
CA LYS A 53 19.63 6.97 -14.14
C LYS A 53 19.80 6.59 -12.91
N GLY A 54 20.21 5.67 -12.31
CA GLY A 54 20.52 5.28 -11.03
C GLY A 54 19.42 5.55 -10.07
N GLU A 55 18.48 6.20 -10.55
CA GLU A 55 17.39 6.59 -9.75
C GLU A 55 16.49 5.50 -9.40
N GLY A 56 16.66 4.33 -9.95
CA GLY A 56 15.78 3.23 -9.65
C GLY A 56 15.67 2.96 -8.18
N ALA A 57 16.75 3.15 -7.45
CA ALA A 57 16.73 2.87 -6.03
C ALA A 57 15.83 3.82 -5.26
N HIS A 58 15.60 4.99 -5.80
CA HIS A 58 14.78 5.96 -5.08
C HIS A 58 13.31 5.68 -5.20
N ASN A 59 12.91 4.90 -6.18
CA ASN A 59 11.49 4.67 -6.40
C ASN A 59 10.83 4.00 -5.22
N HIS A 60 11.51 3.06 -4.59
CA HIS A 60 10.94 2.40 -3.43
C HIS A 60 10.86 3.35 -2.25
N ASN A 61 11.78 4.31 -2.18
CA ASN A 61 11.72 5.29 -1.11
C ASN A 61 10.51 6.19 -1.26
N GLU A 62 10.10 6.47 -2.50
CA GLU A 62 8.93 7.27 -2.73
C GLU A 62 7.69 6.57 -2.18
N ILE A 63 7.59 5.26 -2.38
CA ILE A 63 6.47 4.52 -1.86
C ILE A 63 6.46 4.59 -0.34
N ALA A 64 7.63 4.45 0.27
CA ALA A 64 7.72 4.51 1.72
C ALA A 64 7.27 5.87 2.24
N GLU A 65 7.63 6.95 1.53
CA GLU A 65 7.20 8.26 1.95
C GLU A 65 5.68 8.42 1.87
N LEU A 66 5.08 7.83 0.85
CA LEU A 66 3.64 7.90 0.71
C LEU A 66 2.92 7.18 1.83
N LEU A 67 3.53 6.13 2.35
CA LEU A 67 2.88 5.26 3.31
C LEU A 67 3.33 5.44 4.75
N LYS A 68 4.16 6.43 5.01
CA LYS A 68 4.74 6.52 6.35
C LYS A 68 3.74 6.81 7.45
N GLU A 69 2.59 7.34 7.13
CA GLU A 69 1.58 7.62 8.15
C GLU A 69 0.57 6.51 8.33
N VAL A 70 0.73 5.43 7.58
CA VAL A 70 -0.18 4.32 7.64
C VAL A 70 0.27 3.37 8.75
N ASP A 71 -0.67 2.83 9.50
CA ASP A 71 -0.33 1.90 10.58
C ASP A 71 0.04 0.52 10.04
N VAL A 72 -0.61 0.08 8.99
CA VAL A 72 -0.27 -1.20 8.39
C VAL A 72 -0.64 -1.18 6.90
N LEU A 73 0.21 -1.80 6.10
CA LEU A 73 -0.03 -1.96 4.68
C LEU A 73 -0.40 -3.43 4.47
N VAL A 74 -1.58 -3.68 3.91
CA VAL A 74 -2.03 -5.04 3.66
C VAL A 74 -1.81 -5.36 2.20
N VAL A 75 -1.08 -6.43 1.92
CA VAL A 75 -0.68 -6.76 0.57
C VAL A 75 -0.90 -8.24 0.31
N GLY A 76 -1.11 -8.59 -0.96
CA GLY A 76 -1.20 -9.98 -1.32
C GLY A 76 0.17 -10.59 -1.54
N ARG A 77 1.11 -9.78 -1.95
CA ARG A 77 2.45 -10.24 -2.25
C ARG A 77 3.39 -9.04 -2.23
N VAL A 78 4.58 -9.24 -1.78
CA VAL A 78 5.56 -8.16 -1.78
C VAL A 78 6.90 -8.76 -2.19
N GLY A 79 7.57 -8.08 -3.10
CA GLY A 79 8.87 -8.53 -3.59
C GLY A 79 9.97 -8.30 -2.57
N LYS A 80 11.08 -8.93 -2.82
CA LYS A 80 12.22 -8.87 -1.91
C LYS A 80 12.68 -7.43 -1.62
N PHE A 81 12.82 -6.65 -2.67
CA PHE A 81 13.31 -5.28 -2.48
C PHE A 81 12.27 -4.39 -1.80
N MET A 82 11.01 -4.57 -2.13
CA MET A 82 9.96 -3.80 -1.50
C MET A 82 9.87 -4.16 -0.02
N LYS A 83 10.01 -5.43 0.29
CA LYS A 83 9.98 -5.87 1.68
C LYS A 83 11.08 -5.19 2.48
N LYS A 84 12.28 -5.14 1.90
CA LYS A 84 13.40 -4.51 2.57
C LYS A 84 13.12 -3.02 2.80
N THR A 85 12.57 -2.35 1.79
CA THR A 85 12.26 -0.94 1.91
C THR A 85 11.24 -0.70 3.03
N LEU A 86 10.21 -1.52 3.10
CA LEU A 86 9.19 -1.35 4.13
C LEU A 86 9.80 -1.52 5.52
N VAL A 87 10.65 -2.53 5.67
CA VAL A 87 11.30 -2.76 6.96
C VAL A 87 12.23 -1.61 7.30
N ASP A 88 13.02 -1.15 6.33
CA ASP A 88 13.97 -0.08 6.58
C ASP A 88 13.30 1.22 7.00
N PHE A 89 12.10 1.46 6.50
CA PHE A 89 11.37 2.69 6.84
C PHE A 89 10.39 2.49 7.98
N GLY A 90 10.39 1.31 8.59
CA GLY A 90 9.52 1.07 9.72
C GLY A 90 8.05 0.93 9.39
N ILE A 91 7.73 0.59 8.16
CA ILE A 91 6.34 0.43 7.75
C ILE A 91 5.94 -1.01 7.99
N LYS A 92 4.90 -1.21 8.79
CA LYS A 92 4.40 -2.55 9.05
C LYS A 92 3.56 -3.01 7.90
N TYR A 93 3.68 -4.28 7.54
CA TYR A 93 2.85 -4.81 6.48
C TYR A 93 2.35 -6.20 6.87
N GLN A 94 1.26 -6.59 6.25
CA GLN A 94 0.60 -7.86 6.53
C GLN A 94 0.21 -8.50 5.22
N LEU A 95 0.46 -9.79 5.09
CA LEU A 95 0.08 -10.52 3.88
C LEU A 95 -1.32 -11.07 4.04
N THR A 96 -2.07 -11.10 2.96
CA THR A 96 -3.41 -11.65 2.99
C THR A 96 -3.63 -12.47 1.73
N LYS A 97 -4.47 -13.48 1.84
CA LYS A 97 -4.87 -14.27 0.68
C LYS A 97 -6.17 -13.76 0.09
N LYS A 98 -6.83 -12.85 0.78
CA LYS A 98 -8.08 -12.31 0.26
C LYS A 98 -7.79 -11.33 -0.85
N MET A 99 -8.65 -11.30 -1.83
CA MET A 99 -8.46 -10.39 -2.96
C MET A 99 -9.23 -9.11 -2.81
N GLU A 100 -10.38 -9.14 -2.16
CA GLU A 100 -11.21 -7.96 -2.07
C GLU A 100 -10.86 -7.11 -0.88
N ILE A 101 -10.64 -5.83 -1.13
CA ILE A 101 -10.28 -4.90 -0.09
C ILE A 101 -11.36 -4.84 0.98
N GLN A 102 -12.62 -4.81 0.56
CA GLN A 102 -13.72 -4.69 1.52
C GLN A 102 -13.73 -5.84 2.52
N GLU A 103 -13.40 -7.05 2.09
CA GLU A 103 -13.37 -8.18 3.00
C GLU A 103 -12.32 -7.99 4.09
N VAL A 104 -11.17 -7.44 3.71
CA VAL A 104 -10.11 -7.24 4.69
C VAL A 104 -10.49 -6.10 5.63
N VAL A 105 -11.08 -5.04 5.09
CA VAL A 105 -11.53 -3.93 5.92
C VAL A 105 -12.54 -4.43 6.95
N ASP A 106 -13.46 -5.27 6.52
CA ASP A 106 -14.46 -5.82 7.44
C ASP A 106 -13.81 -6.62 8.56
N GLU A 107 -12.77 -7.38 8.24
CA GLU A 107 -12.05 -8.12 9.27
C GLU A 107 -11.40 -7.19 10.28
N PHE A 108 -10.81 -6.09 9.80
CA PHE A 108 -10.21 -5.13 10.71
C PHE A 108 -11.27 -4.48 11.60
N LEU A 109 -12.42 -4.19 11.02
CA LEU A 109 -13.48 -3.57 11.82
C LEU A 109 -13.99 -4.50 12.92
N GLU A 110 -14.05 -5.79 12.62
CA GLU A 110 -14.50 -6.75 13.61
C GLU A 110 -13.44 -7.06 14.65
N GLY A 111 -12.20 -6.98 14.28
CA GLY A 111 -11.13 -7.40 15.17
C GLY A 111 -10.49 -6.28 15.96
N ILE A 112 -10.92 -5.08 15.77
CA ILE A 112 -10.32 -3.97 16.43
C ILE A 112 -10.97 -3.77 17.72
N ASP A 113 -11.48 -4.35 18.36
CA ASP A 113 -12.04 -4.04 19.60
C ASP A 113 -11.19 -4.08 20.74
#